data_104434a601ad083a5f86b142336084e4
#
_entry.id   104434a601ad083a5f86b142336084e4
#
_cell.length_a   1.000
_cell.length_b   1.000
_cell.length_c   1.000
_cell.angle_alpha   90.00
_cell.angle_beta   90.00
_cell.angle_gamma   90.00
#
_symmetry.space_group_name_H-M   'P 1'
#
loop_
_entity.id
_entity.type
_entity.pdbx_description
1 polymer ?
#
loop_
_entity_poly.entity_id
_entity_poly.type
_entity_poly.pdbx_seq_one_letter_code
_entity_poly.pdbx_strand_id
1 'polypeptide(L)'
;MINRLADEFSNELNNLGVRVARLEDRVGNVKVTGDARLRYQKFTNNQVNFDGRARLQFNAKVNDRTDAVVRLTTDNFEFGDATADTTVKVDRAYVNHKFGERVSVKAGRFGQMLGAGLAYDDTFDGVQFNAGNEKINFQAAYGYMMSGDFQNMATNLNPELVVLNLNGKVGKHLDVGGFYTCVNGEDL
;
A
#
# COMPACT_ATOMS: atom_id res chain seq x y z
N MET A 1 -14.87 54.41 -3.88
CA MET A 1 -15.15 53.15 -4.62
C MET A 1 -14.09 52.10 -4.34
N ILE A 2 -12.78 52.39 -4.48
CA ILE A 2 -11.67 51.43 -4.27
C ILE A 2 -11.62 50.90 -2.84
N ASN A 3 -11.76 51.75 -1.82
CA ASN A 3 -11.72 51.35 -0.41
C ASN A 3 -12.87 50.35 -0.05
N ARG A 4 -14.07 50.56 -0.60
CA ARG A 4 -15.20 49.66 -0.37
C ARG A 4 -14.96 48.28 -0.99
N LEU A 5 -14.35 48.24 -2.17
CA LEU A 5 -13.98 46.99 -2.83
C LEU A 5 -12.90 46.25 -2.03
N ALA A 6 -11.90 46.95 -1.48
CA ALA A 6 -10.86 46.38 -0.63
C ALA A 6 -11.43 45.79 0.67
N ASP A 7 -12.42 46.46 1.29
CA ASP A 7 -13.08 45.98 2.52
C ASP A 7 -13.95 44.74 2.21
N GLU A 8 -14.67 44.70 1.08
CA GLU A 8 -15.44 43.52 0.65
C GLU A 8 -14.53 42.33 0.37
N PHE A 9 -13.41 42.51 -0.33
CA PHE A 9 -12.44 41.44 -0.59
C PHE A 9 -11.78 40.94 0.71
N SER A 10 -11.44 41.82 1.62
CA SER A 10 -10.88 41.45 2.93
C SER A 10 -11.84 40.58 3.74
N ASN A 11 -13.12 40.94 3.74
CA ASN A 11 -14.16 40.17 4.43
C ASN A 11 -14.40 38.79 3.79
N GLU A 12 -14.40 38.71 2.45
CA GLU A 12 -14.49 37.43 1.75
C GLU A 12 -13.30 36.53 1.99
N LEU A 13 -12.06 37.06 1.95
CA LEU A 13 -10.84 36.33 2.28
C LEU A 13 -10.83 35.81 3.72
N ASN A 14 -11.29 36.61 4.68
CA ASN A 14 -11.43 36.17 6.05
C ASN A 14 -12.48 35.06 6.20
N ASN A 15 -13.63 35.18 5.54
CA ASN A 15 -14.66 34.14 5.53
C ASN A 15 -14.16 32.85 4.86
N LEU A 16 -13.42 32.94 3.77
CA LEU A 16 -12.78 31.79 3.13
C LEU A 16 -11.75 31.13 4.05
N GLY A 17 -10.92 31.92 4.71
CA GLY A 17 -9.94 31.42 5.69
C GLY A 17 -10.59 30.64 6.82
N VAL A 18 -11.69 31.15 7.40
CA VAL A 18 -12.45 30.46 8.45
C VAL A 18 -13.10 29.18 7.93
N ARG A 19 -13.60 29.17 6.69
CA ARG A 19 -14.20 27.99 6.06
C ARG A 19 -13.16 26.91 5.76
N VAL A 20 -11.97 27.31 5.28
CA VAL A 20 -10.86 26.39 5.07
C VAL A 20 -10.38 25.79 6.38
N ALA A 21 -10.15 26.60 7.42
CA ALA A 21 -9.76 26.09 8.75
C ALA A 21 -10.80 25.10 9.33
N ARG A 22 -12.10 25.37 9.16
CA ARG A 22 -13.16 24.43 9.58
C ARG A 22 -13.21 23.16 8.74
N LEU A 23 -12.84 23.22 7.46
CA LEU A 23 -12.74 22.03 6.61
C LEU A 23 -11.52 21.19 6.98
N GLU A 24 -10.39 21.83 7.24
CA GLU A 24 -9.17 21.15 7.71
C GLU A 24 -9.41 20.44 9.04
N ASP A 25 -10.12 21.09 10.00
CA ASP A 25 -10.51 20.47 11.28
C ASP A 25 -11.47 19.27 11.10
N ARG A 26 -12.37 19.32 10.11
CA ARG A 26 -13.35 18.25 9.84
C ARG A 26 -12.79 17.09 9.04
N VAL A 27 -11.86 17.34 8.11
CA VAL A 27 -11.27 16.31 7.27
C VAL A 27 -10.25 15.49 8.08
N GLY A 28 -9.68 16.09 9.13
CA GLY A 28 -8.68 15.45 9.98
C GLY A 28 -7.43 15.04 9.18
N ASN A 29 -6.53 14.31 9.82
CA ASN A 29 -5.29 13.82 9.23
C ASN A 29 -5.47 12.51 8.44
N VAL A 30 -6.71 12.06 8.17
CA VAL A 30 -7.01 10.79 7.52
C VAL A 30 -7.64 11.02 6.15
N LYS A 31 -6.95 10.56 5.10
CA LYS A 31 -7.48 10.50 3.75
C LYS A 31 -8.00 9.09 3.46
N VAL A 32 -9.27 8.99 3.05
CA VAL A 32 -9.87 7.73 2.62
C VAL A 32 -9.80 7.62 1.11
N THR A 33 -9.31 6.48 0.61
CA THR A 33 -9.25 6.13 -0.81
C THR A 33 -9.80 4.71 -0.98
N GLY A 34 -10.15 4.32 -2.19
CA GLY A 34 -10.65 2.98 -2.42
C GLY A 34 -10.73 2.64 -3.90
N ASP A 35 -10.94 1.37 -4.16
CA ASP A 35 -11.22 0.83 -5.49
C ASP A 35 -12.24 -0.31 -5.40
N ALA A 36 -12.95 -0.51 -6.49
CA ALA A 36 -13.83 -1.66 -6.69
C ALA A 36 -13.53 -2.29 -8.04
N ARG A 37 -13.60 -3.61 -8.10
CA ARG A 37 -13.40 -4.39 -9.32
C ARG A 37 -14.56 -5.34 -9.51
N LEU A 38 -15.10 -5.38 -10.73
CA LEU A 38 -15.98 -6.42 -11.22
C LEU A 38 -15.22 -7.14 -12.35
N ARG A 39 -15.23 -8.47 -12.32
CA ARG A 39 -14.49 -9.28 -13.28
C ARG A 39 -15.35 -10.43 -13.77
N TYR A 40 -15.48 -10.54 -15.08
CA TYR A 40 -16.07 -11.68 -15.76
C TYR A 40 -14.98 -12.47 -16.47
N GLN A 41 -14.89 -13.76 -16.18
CA GLN A 41 -13.93 -14.67 -16.81
C GLN A 41 -14.65 -15.89 -17.35
N LYS A 42 -14.33 -16.24 -18.60
CA LYS A 42 -14.73 -17.49 -19.22
C LYS A 42 -13.52 -18.34 -19.50
N PHE A 43 -13.48 -19.52 -18.94
CA PHE A 43 -12.39 -20.47 -19.10
C PHE A 43 -12.65 -21.40 -20.30
N THR A 44 -11.58 -22.04 -20.81
CA THR A 44 -11.63 -22.93 -21.97
C THR A 44 -12.55 -24.16 -21.75
N ASN A 45 -12.76 -24.57 -20.51
CA ASN A 45 -13.66 -25.64 -20.10
C ASN A 45 -15.13 -25.22 -19.95
N ASN A 46 -15.52 -24.06 -20.49
CA ASN A 46 -16.84 -23.42 -20.36
C ASN A 46 -17.23 -22.99 -18.92
N GLN A 47 -16.34 -23.06 -17.97
CA GLN A 47 -16.60 -22.43 -16.65
C GLN A 47 -16.63 -20.91 -16.81
N VAL A 48 -17.60 -20.30 -16.15
CA VAL A 48 -17.78 -18.86 -16.07
C VAL A 48 -17.64 -18.45 -14.62
N ASN A 49 -16.79 -17.47 -14.36
CA ASN A 49 -16.66 -16.85 -13.05
C ASN A 49 -16.99 -15.36 -13.17
N PHE A 50 -17.88 -14.88 -12.30
CA PHE A 50 -18.18 -13.46 -12.15
C PHE A 50 -17.92 -13.06 -10.71
N ASP A 51 -16.82 -12.36 -10.49
CA ASP A 51 -16.36 -11.97 -9.16
C ASP A 51 -16.28 -10.45 -8.99
N GLY A 52 -16.38 -10.04 -7.73
CA GLY A 52 -16.22 -8.67 -7.30
C GLY A 52 -15.21 -8.56 -6.17
N ARG A 53 -14.62 -7.38 -6.03
CA ARG A 53 -13.77 -7.00 -4.90
C ARG A 53 -13.93 -5.51 -4.62
N ALA A 54 -14.02 -5.14 -3.35
CA ALA A 54 -13.96 -3.76 -2.89
C ALA A 54 -12.81 -3.59 -1.89
N ARG A 55 -12.11 -2.45 -1.97
CA ARG A 55 -11.04 -2.09 -1.03
C ARG A 55 -11.21 -0.65 -0.57
N LEU A 56 -11.05 -0.41 0.72
CA LEU A 56 -11.03 0.92 1.34
C LEU A 56 -9.72 1.09 2.10
N GLN A 57 -8.99 2.16 1.81
CA GLN A 57 -7.73 2.47 2.44
C GLN A 57 -7.81 3.80 3.18
N PHE A 58 -7.41 3.76 4.44
CA PHE A 58 -7.28 4.90 5.33
C PHE A 58 -5.80 5.27 5.40
N ASN A 59 -5.46 6.47 4.97
CA ASN A 59 -4.11 7.01 5.01
C ASN A 59 -4.08 8.14 6.03
N ALA A 60 -3.46 7.90 7.18
CA ALA A 60 -3.35 8.87 8.26
C ALA A 60 -1.96 9.51 8.25
N LYS A 61 -1.90 10.84 8.16
CA LYS A 61 -0.68 11.60 8.39
C LYS A 61 -0.54 11.86 9.88
N VAL A 62 0.29 11.08 10.57
CA VAL A 62 0.51 11.21 12.02
C VAL A 62 1.31 12.48 12.34
N ASN A 63 2.35 12.75 11.55
CA ASN A 63 3.13 13.99 11.54
C ASN A 63 3.85 14.15 10.19
N ASP A 64 4.72 15.15 10.04
CA ASP A 64 5.40 15.44 8.77
C ASP A 64 6.32 14.32 8.27
N ARG A 65 6.70 13.38 9.14
CA ARG A 65 7.62 12.29 8.85
C ARG A 65 7.00 10.90 9.02
N THR A 66 5.78 10.82 9.53
CA THR A 66 5.16 9.53 9.87
C THR A 66 3.77 9.43 9.27
N ASP A 67 3.58 8.40 8.47
CA ASP A 67 2.31 8.03 7.88
C ASP A 67 1.87 6.66 8.42
N ALA A 68 0.59 6.48 8.67
CA ALA A 68 -0.01 5.18 9.00
C ALA A 68 -1.07 4.84 7.95
N VAL A 69 -1.12 3.57 7.57
CA VAL A 69 -2.06 3.06 6.56
C VAL A 69 -2.76 1.84 7.08
N VAL A 70 -4.10 1.82 6.92
CA VAL A 70 -4.93 0.64 7.12
C VAL A 70 -5.78 0.44 5.88
N ARG A 71 -5.82 -0.77 5.32
CA ARG A 71 -6.67 -1.11 4.18
C ARG A 71 -7.55 -2.31 4.50
N LEU A 72 -8.83 -2.15 4.23
CA LEU A 72 -9.85 -3.20 4.29
C LEU A 72 -10.09 -3.72 2.88
N THR A 73 -10.27 -5.03 2.74
CA THR A 73 -10.65 -5.69 1.48
C THR A 73 -11.73 -6.72 1.71
N THR A 74 -12.64 -6.87 0.74
CA THR A 74 -13.62 -7.96 0.73
C THR A 74 -13.08 -9.27 0.14
N ASP A 75 -11.81 -9.29 -0.31
CA ASP A 75 -11.30 -10.33 -1.21
C ASP A 75 -12.13 -10.46 -2.50
N ASN A 76 -11.97 -11.54 -3.23
CA ASN A 76 -12.79 -11.81 -4.41
C ASN A 76 -13.99 -12.66 -3.96
N PHE A 77 -15.19 -12.09 -4.05
CA PHE A 77 -16.43 -12.81 -3.82
C PHE A 77 -17.11 -13.12 -5.16
N GLU A 78 -17.61 -14.33 -5.30
CA GLU A 78 -18.28 -14.79 -6.51
C GLU A 78 -19.76 -14.42 -6.47
N PHE A 79 -20.27 -13.82 -7.56
CA PHE A 79 -21.68 -13.49 -7.68
C PHE A 79 -22.49 -14.73 -8.00
N GLY A 80 -23.59 -14.91 -7.25
CA GLY A 80 -24.50 -16.05 -7.42
C GLY A 80 -24.13 -17.27 -6.60
N ASP A 81 -23.00 -17.25 -5.89
CA ASP A 81 -22.68 -18.27 -4.89
C ASP A 81 -23.23 -17.85 -3.53
N ALA A 82 -24.31 -18.50 -3.09
CA ALA A 82 -24.93 -18.22 -1.80
C ALA A 82 -24.07 -18.69 -0.60
N THR A 83 -23.05 -19.50 -0.84
CA THR A 83 -22.11 -20.00 0.17
C THR A 83 -20.85 -19.15 0.26
N ALA A 84 -20.64 -18.21 -0.70
CA ALA A 84 -19.49 -17.32 -0.69
C ALA A 84 -19.52 -16.39 0.54
N ASP A 85 -18.60 -16.62 1.46
CA ASP A 85 -18.45 -15.78 2.63
C ASP A 85 -17.76 -14.45 2.23
N THR A 86 -18.51 -13.36 2.29
CA THR A 86 -18.00 -12.02 2.00
C THR A 86 -17.42 -11.41 3.27
N THR A 87 -16.28 -11.93 3.67
CA THR A 87 -15.57 -11.42 4.86
C THR A 87 -14.76 -10.17 4.52
N VAL A 88 -14.85 -9.17 5.38
CA VAL A 88 -13.98 -8.00 5.30
C VAL A 88 -12.70 -8.27 6.10
N LYS A 89 -11.56 -8.19 5.44
CA LYS A 89 -10.23 -8.44 6.02
C LYS A 89 -9.37 -7.19 6.02
N VAL A 90 -8.43 -7.11 6.96
CA VAL A 90 -7.36 -6.12 6.95
C VAL A 90 -6.18 -6.71 6.18
N ASP A 91 -5.96 -6.25 4.95
CA ASP A 91 -4.85 -6.72 4.10
C ASP A 91 -3.63 -5.81 4.13
N ARG A 92 -3.76 -4.60 4.71
CA ARG A 92 -2.66 -3.66 4.94
C ARG A 92 -2.85 -3.00 6.31
N ALA A 93 -1.81 -2.98 7.12
CA ALA A 93 -1.76 -2.26 8.39
C ALA A 93 -0.30 -1.97 8.74
N TYR A 94 0.19 -0.78 8.39
CA TYR A 94 1.59 -0.44 8.60
C TYR A 94 1.78 1.03 8.96
N VAL A 95 2.92 1.31 9.57
CA VAL A 95 3.45 2.65 9.81
C VAL A 95 4.71 2.83 8.98
N ASN A 96 4.86 3.98 8.35
CA ASN A 96 6.05 4.38 7.63
C ASN A 96 6.63 5.65 8.24
N HIS A 97 7.89 5.60 8.66
CA HIS A 97 8.60 6.74 9.23
C HIS A 97 9.80 7.14 8.36
N LYS A 98 9.91 8.43 8.07
CA LYS A 98 10.99 9.01 7.25
C LYS A 98 12.06 9.63 8.14
N PHE A 99 13.29 9.15 8.02
CA PHE A 99 14.49 9.71 8.66
C PHE A 99 15.20 10.73 7.76
N GLY A 100 14.45 11.67 7.21
CA GLY A 100 14.91 12.63 6.22
C GLY A 100 14.36 12.33 4.83
N GLU A 101 15.05 12.80 3.78
CA GLU A 101 14.55 12.70 2.39
C GLU A 101 14.86 11.35 1.72
N ARG A 102 15.85 10.62 2.22
CA ARG A 102 16.44 9.46 1.54
C ARG A 102 16.25 8.13 2.27
N VAL A 103 15.86 8.19 3.54
CA VAL A 103 15.77 7.01 4.38
C VAL A 103 14.39 6.91 5.00
N SER A 104 13.78 5.72 4.94
CA SER A 104 12.53 5.44 5.64
C SER A 104 12.49 4.01 6.17
N VAL A 105 11.72 3.80 7.22
CA VAL A 105 11.40 2.50 7.78
C VAL A 105 9.90 2.30 7.76
N LYS A 106 9.46 1.17 7.24
CA LYS A 106 8.07 0.74 7.23
C LYS A 106 7.95 -0.52 8.08
N ALA A 107 6.95 -0.56 8.96
CA ALA A 107 6.72 -1.70 9.85
C ALA A 107 5.23 -2.05 9.91
N GLY A 108 4.93 -3.35 9.88
CA GLY A 108 3.58 -3.90 9.90
C GLY A 108 3.28 -4.78 8.68
N ARG A 109 2.00 -4.82 8.30
CA ARG A 109 1.51 -5.56 7.12
C ARG A 109 1.46 -4.65 5.91
N PHE A 110 2.29 -4.91 4.90
CA PHE A 110 2.38 -4.08 3.69
C PHE A 110 2.56 -4.93 2.42
N GLY A 111 2.44 -4.33 1.24
CA GLY A 111 2.79 -5.00 0.00
C GLY A 111 4.28 -4.99 -0.26
N GLN A 112 4.81 -6.13 -0.63
CA GLN A 112 6.18 -6.32 -1.08
C GLN A 112 6.17 -6.80 -2.52
N MET A 113 7.01 -6.21 -3.34
CA MET A 113 7.19 -6.60 -4.74
C MET A 113 8.66 -6.89 -5.02
N LEU A 114 8.94 -8.06 -5.60
CA LEU A 114 10.28 -8.52 -5.96
C LEU A 114 10.34 -8.91 -7.43
N GLY A 115 11.45 -8.57 -8.09
CA GLY A 115 11.67 -8.89 -9.50
C GLY A 115 10.62 -8.26 -10.41
N ALA A 116 10.25 -6.99 -10.19
CA ALA A 116 9.17 -6.30 -10.91
C ALA A 116 7.81 -7.05 -10.87
N GLY A 117 7.55 -7.76 -9.78
CA GLY A 117 6.33 -8.55 -9.58
C GLY A 117 6.35 -9.95 -10.15
N LEU A 118 7.43 -10.36 -10.81
CA LEU A 118 7.55 -11.71 -11.38
C LEU A 118 7.88 -12.77 -10.30
N ALA A 119 8.64 -12.38 -9.27
CA ALA A 119 9.01 -13.30 -8.21
C ALA A 119 8.04 -13.25 -7.03
N TYR A 120 7.59 -12.05 -6.66
CA TYR A 120 6.61 -11.85 -5.59
C TYR A 120 5.93 -10.47 -5.75
N ASP A 121 4.62 -10.43 -5.59
CA ASP A 121 3.81 -9.20 -5.53
C ASP A 121 2.60 -9.42 -4.64
N ASP A 122 2.82 -9.43 -3.33
CA ASP A 122 1.74 -9.66 -2.38
C ASP A 122 2.05 -9.12 -0.96
N THR A 123 1.34 -9.63 0.03
CA THR A 123 1.35 -9.18 1.43
C THR A 123 2.56 -9.72 2.19
N PHE A 124 3.23 -8.83 2.90
CA PHE A 124 4.38 -9.10 3.72
C PHE A 124 4.18 -8.51 5.13
N ASP A 125 4.42 -9.30 6.16
CA ASP A 125 4.37 -8.88 7.56
C ASP A 125 5.79 -8.74 8.09
N GLY A 126 6.20 -7.52 8.43
CA GLY A 126 7.57 -7.32 8.91
C GLY A 126 8.01 -5.87 8.98
N VAL A 127 9.31 -5.68 8.87
CA VAL A 127 9.97 -4.39 8.85
C VAL A 127 10.74 -4.24 7.55
N GLN A 128 10.61 -3.10 6.90
CA GLN A 128 11.31 -2.74 5.67
C GLN A 128 12.07 -1.43 5.87
N PHE A 129 13.36 -1.48 5.63
CA PHE A 129 14.23 -0.32 5.52
C PHE A 129 14.38 0.07 4.04
N ASN A 130 14.21 1.34 3.73
CA ASN A 130 14.41 1.88 2.40
C ASN A 130 15.44 3.00 2.46
N ALA A 131 16.41 2.97 1.54
CA ALA A 131 17.38 4.03 1.38
C ALA A 131 17.63 4.30 -0.09
N GLY A 132 17.61 5.55 -0.51
CA GLY A 132 17.88 5.86 -1.91
C GLY A 132 17.50 7.27 -2.34
N ASN A 133 17.54 7.45 -3.64
CA ASN A 133 17.14 8.65 -4.33
C ASN A 133 16.39 8.28 -5.63
N GLU A 134 16.13 9.27 -6.48
CA GLU A 134 15.40 9.05 -7.75
C GLU A 134 16.11 8.11 -8.73
N LYS A 135 17.44 7.89 -8.57
CA LYS A 135 18.25 7.06 -9.47
C LYS A 135 18.53 5.67 -8.92
N ILE A 136 18.75 5.56 -7.62
CA ILE A 136 19.12 4.30 -6.96
C ILE A 136 18.27 4.15 -5.71
N ASN A 137 17.64 2.99 -5.55
CA ASN A 137 16.86 2.62 -4.38
C ASN A 137 17.31 1.26 -3.85
N PHE A 138 17.63 1.22 -2.58
CA PHE A 138 17.94 0.01 -1.83
C PHE A 138 16.84 -0.26 -0.82
N GLN A 139 16.40 -1.51 -0.73
CA GLN A 139 15.43 -1.98 0.26
C GLN A 139 15.99 -3.20 0.96
N ALA A 140 15.87 -3.22 2.27
CA ALA A 140 16.11 -4.41 3.08
C ALA A 140 14.85 -4.69 3.91
N ALA A 141 14.32 -5.90 3.87
CA ALA A 141 13.16 -6.29 4.65
C ALA A 141 13.43 -7.57 5.43
N TYR A 142 12.81 -7.66 6.60
CA TYR A 142 12.80 -8.85 7.44
C TYR A 142 11.37 -9.10 7.94
N GLY A 143 10.90 -10.33 7.79
CA GLY A 143 9.56 -10.70 8.19
C GLY A 143 9.03 -11.93 7.45
N TYR A 144 7.72 -11.97 7.22
CA TYR A 144 6.99 -13.13 6.72
C TYR A 144 6.26 -12.81 5.42
N MET A 145 6.33 -13.70 4.44
CA MET A 145 5.45 -13.69 3.27
C MET A 145 4.10 -14.30 3.67
N MET A 146 3.02 -13.52 3.55
CA MET A 146 1.69 -13.91 4.02
C MET A 146 0.82 -14.55 2.93
N SER A 147 1.30 -14.64 1.69
CA SER A 147 0.56 -15.18 0.54
C SER A 147 1.50 -15.58 -0.57
N GLY A 148 0.96 -16.31 -1.55
CA GLY A 148 1.68 -16.81 -2.72
C GLY A 148 2.20 -18.25 -2.56
N ASP A 149 2.91 -18.72 -3.59
CA ASP A 149 3.38 -20.11 -3.66
C ASP A 149 4.38 -20.48 -2.55
N PHE A 150 5.10 -19.50 -2.01
CA PHE A 150 6.00 -19.71 -0.88
C PHE A 150 5.28 -20.12 0.41
N GLN A 151 4.04 -19.67 0.61
CA GLN A 151 3.22 -20.10 1.74
C GLN A 151 2.77 -21.56 1.59
N ASN A 152 2.54 -22.00 0.35
CA ASN A 152 2.13 -23.37 0.04
C ASN A 152 3.29 -24.38 0.11
N MET A 153 4.54 -23.94 -0.06
CA MET A 153 5.74 -24.79 0.12
C MET A 153 6.03 -25.12 1.57
N ALA A 154 5.62 -24.25 2.48
CA ALA A 154 5.80 -24.43 3.91
C ALA A 154 4.48 -24.85 4.56
N THR A 155 4.12 -26.12 4.47
CA THR A 155 2.97 -26.74 5.14
C THR A 155 3.09 -26.66 6.67
N ASN A 156 2.86 -25.55 7.30
CA ASN A 156 2.82 -25.24 8.73
C ASN A 156 3.91 -24.30 9.27
N LEU A 157 4.77 -23.74 8.43
CA LEU A 157 5.80 -22.81 8.88
C LEU A 157 5.56 -21.46 8.23
N ASN A 158 5.50 -20.40 9.02
CA ASN A 158 5.63 -19.03 8.51
C ASN A 158 7.13 -18.78 8.30
N PRO A 159 7.67 -18.93 7.07
CA PRO A 159 9.10 -18.79 6.87
C PRO A 159 9.51 -17.33 7.10
N GLU A 160 10.47 -17.14 7.98
CA GLU A 160 11.12 -15.85 8.13
C GLU A 160 12.02 -15.59 6.93
N LEU A 161 11.89 -14.42 6.34
CA LEU A 161 12.69 -14.04 5.19
C LEU A 161 13.48 -12.78 5.45
N VAL A 162 14.71 -12.80 4.98
CA VAL A 162 15.49 -11.59 4.70
C VAL A 162 15.38 -11.31 3.20
N VAL A 163 14.97 -10.10 2.87
CA VAL A 163 14.84 -9.64 1.50
C VAL A 163 15.76 -8.44 1.29
N LEU A 164 16.61 -8.51 0.28
CA LEU A 164 17.41 -7.38 -0.19
C LEU A 164 17.01 -7.08 -1.62
N ASN A 165 16.71 -5.83 -1.93
CA ASN A 165 16.33 -5.40 -3.26
C ASN A 165 17.09 -4.11 -3.62
N LEU A 166 17.68 -4.08 -4.81
CA LEU A 166 18.40 -2.94 -5.35
C LEU A 166 17.85 -2.63 -6.74
N ASN A 167 17.39 -1.41 -6.91
CA ASN A 167 16.90 -0.91 -8.19
C ASN A 167 17.64 0.35 -8.58
N GLY A 168 17.96 0.47 -9.87
CA GLY A 168 18.66 1.63 -10.42
C GLY A 168 18.11 2.05 -11.78
N LYS A 169 18.05 3.34 -12.03
CA LYS A 169 17.69 3.93 -13.33
C LYS A 169 18.95 4.25 -14.13
N VAL A 170 19.05 3.66 -15.30
CA VAL A 170 20.13 3.90 -16.25
C VAL A 170 19.60 4.76 -17.40
N GLY A 171 19.89 6.07 -17.33
CA GLY A 171 19.34 7.03 -18.28
C GLY A 171 17.85 7.31 -18.05
N LYS A 172 17.12 7.54 -19.16
CA LYS A 172 15.68 7.88 -19.12
C LYS A 172 14.75 6.69 -19.39
N HIS A 173 15.28 5.58 -19.87
CA HIS A 173 14.48 4.50 -20.46
C HIS A 173 14.78 3.11 -19.94
N LEU A 174 15.80 2.95 -19.07
CA LEU A 174 16.20 1.64 -18.56
C LEU A 174 16.18 1.63 -17.04
N ASP A 175 15.37 0.76 -16.46
CA ASP A 175 15.39 0.42 -15.04
C ASP A 175 16.05 -0.97 -14.89
N VAL A 176 17.08 -1.06 -14.05
CA VAL A 176 17.80 -2.31 -13.75
C VAL A 176 17.63 -2.58 -12.27
N GLY A 177 17.27 -3.80 -11.93
CA GLY A 177 17.12 -4.22 -10.56
C GLY A 177 17.54 -5.65 -10.33
N GLY A 178 17.89 -5.94 -9.09
CA GLY A 178 18.18 -7.28 -8.60
C GLY A 178 17.69 -7.43 -7.18
N PHE A 179 17.33 -8.64 -6.80
CA PHE A 179 16.94 -8.96 -5.44
C PHE A 179 17.63 -10.25 -4.97
N TYR A 180 17.75 -10.36 -3.67
CA TYR A 180 18.21 -11.56 -2.98
C TYR A 180 17.25 -11.86 -1.84
N THR A 181 16.87 -13.11 -1.70
CA THR A 181 16.04 -13.59 -0.60
C THR A 181 16.72 -14.74 0.10
N CYS A 182 16.74 -14.72 1.42
CA CYS A 182 17.19 -15.81 2.26
C CYS A 182 16.03 -16.22 3.17
N VAL A 183 15.68 -17.50 3.13
CA VAL A 183 14.68 -18.10 4.02
C VAL A 183 15.40 -18.62 5.24
N ASN A 184 15.02 -18.18 6.42
CA ASN A 184 15.49 -18.71 7.67
C ASN A 184 14.40 -19.63 8.21
N GLY A 185 14.52 -20.92 7.92
CA GLY A 185 13.64 -21.97 8.43
C GLY A 185 14.50 -23.10 8.93
N GLU A 186 14.27 -23.54 10.15
CA GLU A 186 14.78 -24.83 10.62
C GLU A 186 14.03 -25.89 9.79
N ASP A 187 14.80 -26.73 9.10
CA ASP A 187 14.39 -27.91 8.35
C ASP A 187 13.57 -27.68 7.06
N LEU A 188 14.30 -27.42 5.98
CA LEU A 188 13.95 -27.87 4.63
C LEU A 188 14.53 -29.25 4.39
#